data_4f32dc59d7b57277c29b39ae52b791df
#
_entry.id   4f32dc59d7b57277c29b39ae52b791df
#
_cell.length_a   1.000
_cell.length_b   1.000
_cell.length_c   1.000
_cell.angle_alpha   90.00
_cell.angle_beta   90.00
_cell.angle_gamma   90.00
#
_symmetry.space_group_name_H-M   'P 1'
#
loop_
_entity.id
_entity.type
_entity.pdbx_description
1 polymer ?
#
loop_
_entity_poly.entity_id
_entity_poly.type
_entity_poly.pdbx_seq_one_letter_code
_entity_poly.pdbx_strand_id
1 'polypeptide(L)' 'MSWRCRICGVRFDTPVVREQKENLDGENGIEVRRDMYCPVCGEPYIEEDDDEQNAE' A
#
# COMPACT_ATOMS: atom_id res chain seq x y z
N MET A 1 7.60 0.23 -11.98
CA MET A 1 7.59 0.53 -10.61
C MET A 1 7.48 -0.69 -9.79
N SER A 2 8.23 -0.79 -8.75
CA SER A 2 8.15 -1.94 -7.89
C SER A 2 8.12 -1.49 -6.47
N TRP A 3 7.82 -2.39 -5.58
CA TRP A 3 7.71 -2.10 -4.17
C TRP A 3 8.52 -3.12 -3.41
N ARG A 4 8.82 -2.82 -2.20
CA ARG A 4 9.59 -3.74 -1.37
C ARG A 4 9.05 -3.67 0.05
N CYS A 5 8.91 -4.82 0.66
CA CYS A 5 8.42 -4.89 2.01
C CYS A 5 9.59 -4.64 2.95
N ARG A 6 9.37 -3.83 3.95
CA ARG A 6 10.44 -3.52 4.89
C ARG A 6 10.52 -4.56 5.98
N ILE A 7 9.59 -5.48 6.04
CA ILE A 7 9.59 -6.50 7.07
C ILE A 7 10.20 -7.79 6.54
N CYS A 8 9.66 -8.31 5.47
CA CYS A 8 10.16 -9.56 4.95
C CYS A 8 11.15 -9.37 3.80
N GLY A 9 11.27 -8.17 3.30
CA GLY A 9 12.26 -7.89 2.28
C GLY A 9 11.91 -8.35 0.88
N VAL A 10 10.70 -8.76 0.64
CA VAL A 10 10.36 -9.26 -0.67
C VAL A 10 10.05 -8.09 -1.60
N ARG A 11 10.27 -8.27 -2.86
CA ARG A 11 9.96 -7.27 -3.85
C ARG A 11 8.78 -7.71 -4.65
N PHE A 12 7.93 -6.79 -5.01
CA PHE A 12 6.74 -7.14 -5.78
C PHE A 12 6.35 -5.95 -6.64
N ASP A 13 5.60 -6.22 -7.68
CA ASP A 13 5.18 -5.18 -8.60
C ASP A 13 3.94 -4.47 -8.12
N THR A 14 3.02 -5.17 -7.53
CA THR A 14 1.74 -4.59 -7.15
C THR A 14 1.41 -4.98 -5.73
N PRO A 15 1.20 -4.03 -4.87
CA PRO A 15 0.85 -4.36 -3.49
C PRO A 15 -0.61 -4.74 -3.37
N VAL A 16 -0.95 -5.32 -2.24
CA VAL A 16 -2.34 -5.66 -1.98
C VAL A 16 -3.00 -4.41 -1.43
N VAL A 17 -4.06 -3.97 -2.06
CA VAL A 17 -4.75 -2.77 -1.66
C VAL A 17 -6.03 -3.16 -0.96
N ARG A 18 -6.24 -2.56 0.21
CA ARG A 18 -7.47 -2.79 0.94
C ARG A 18 -8.19 -1.48 1.11
N GLU A 19 -9.47 -1.52 0.86
CA GLU A 19 -10.29 -0.35 0.96
C GLU A 19 -11.17 -0.49 2.16
N GLN A 20 -11.21 0.47 3.02
CA GLN A 20 -12.05 0.44 4.18
C GLN A 20 -12.97 1.63 4.16
N LYS A 21 -14.23 1.42 4.40
CA LYS A 21 -15.20 2.48 4.46
C LYS A 21 -15.65 2.64 5.88
N GLU A 22 -15.63 3.87 6.34
CA GLU A 22 -16.07 4.16 7.67
C GLU A 22 -17.23 5.09 7.63
N ASN A 23 -18.26 4.78 8.38
CA ASN A 23 -19.39 5.65 8.42
C ASN A 23 -19.20 6.61 9.53
N LEU A 24 -19.02 7.85 9.25
CA LEU A 24 -18.93 8.86 10.27
C LEU A 24 -20.32 9.32 10.57
N ASP A 25 -20.51 9.85 11.74
CA ASP A 25 -21.78 10.32 12.09
C ASP A 25 -22.06 11.53 11.36
N GLY A 26 -22.78 11.74 10.55
CA GLY A 26 -23.05 12.91 9.87
C GLY A 26 -23.73 12.60 8.64
N GLU A 27 -24.22 13.55 7.91
CA GLU A 27 -24.96 13.26 6.83
C GLU A 27 -24.15 12.80 5.72
N ASN A 28 -23.06 13.22 5.45
CA ASN A 28 -22.26 12.73 4.38
C ASN A 28 -21.04 12.19 4.92
N GLY A 29 -21.09 11.42 5.93
CA GLY A 29 -19.93 11.00 6.58
C GLY A 29 -19.42 9.66 6.17
N ILE A 30 -19.11 9.46 4.96
CA ILE A 30 -18.51 8.22 4.52
C ILE A 30 -17.10 8.50 4.15
N GLU A 31 -16.16 7.87 4.82
CA GLU A 31 -14.78 8.07 4.53
C GLU A 31 -14.20 6.79 3.99
N VAL A 32 -13.47 6.87 2.92
CA VAL A 32 -12.87 5.70 2.32
C VAL A 32 -11.39 5.80 2.49
N ARG A 33 -10.77 4.75 3.05
CA ARG A 33 -9.35 4.71 3.23
C ARG A 33 -8.79 3.58 2.43
N ARG A 34 -7.69 3.82 1.80
CA ARG A 34 -7.01 2.79 1.03
C ARG A 34 -5.65 2.58 1.60
N ASP A 35 -5.34 1.35 1.93
CA ASP A 35 -4.06 1.01 2.48
C ASP A 35 -3.43 -0.08 1.65
N MET A 36 -2.13 -0.05 1.53
CA MET A 36 -1.41 -1.04 0.75
C MET A 36 -0.64 -1.93 1.69
N TYR A 37 -0.61 -3.20 1.37
CA TYR A 37 0.04 -4.17 2.20
C TYR A 37 0.91 -5.11 1.38
N CYS A 38 1.87 -5.70 2.03
CA CYS A 38 2.74 -6.65 1.38
C CYS A 38 1.96 -7.91 1.04
N PRO A 39 2.09 -8.42 -0.16
CA PRO A 39 1.33 -9.61 -0.54
C PRO A 39 1.90 -10.89 0.06
N VAL A 40 3.04 -10.83 0.69
CA VAL A 40 3.64 -12.01 1.26
C VAL A 40 3.40 -12.07 2.76
N CYS A 41 3.81 -11.07 3.48
CA CYS A 41 3.63 -11.09 4.91
C CYS A 41 2.42 -10.30 5.38
N GLY A 42 1.84 -9.51 4.53
CA GLY A 42 0.63 -8.79 4.91
C GLY A 42 0.87 -7.57 5.78
N GLU A 43 2.09 -7.10 5.84
CA GLU A 43 2.37 -5.93 6.66
C GLU A 43 2.24 -4.67 5.84
N PRO A 44 1.85 -3.59 6.43
CA PRO A 44 1.69 -2.34 5.69
C PRO A 44 3.00 -1.56 5.52
N TYR A 45 4.09 -2.10 6.00
CA TYR A 45 5.34 -1.38 5.92
C TYR A 45 6.05 -1.70 4.61
N ILE A 46 5.57 -1.09 3.55
CA ILE A 46 6.18 -1.29 2.24
C ILE A 46 6.62 0.06 1.70
N GLU A 47 7.57 0.06 0.82
CA GLU A 47 8.07 1.29 0.26
C GLU A 47 8.26 1.11 -1.23
N GLU A 48 8.29 2.20 -1.95
CA GLU A 48 8.48 2.16 -3.36
C GLU A 48 9.93 1.88 -3.63
N ASP A 49 10.24 0.92 -4.44
CA ASP A 49 11.59 0.57 -4.75
C ASP A 49 11.78 0.72 -6.24
N ASP A 50 12.12 1.89 -6.68
CA ASP A 50 12.23 2.16 -8.05
C ASP A 50 13.65 2.03 -8.46
N ASP A 51 14.07 0.89 -8.95
CA ASP A 51 15.34 0.65 -9.29
C ASP A 51 15.77 1.35 -10.47
N GLU A 52 14.99 1.60 -11.35
CA GLU A 52 15.36 2.10 -12.52
C GLU A 52 15.62 3.47 -12.51
N GLN A 53 15.49 4.12 -11.91
CA GLN A 53 15.74 5.36 -11.83
C GLN A 53 16.47 5.98 -12.70
N ASN A 54 16.65 6.14 -13.30
CA ASN A 54 17.29 6.54 -14.12
C ASN A 54 17.52 7.76 -14.28
N ALA A 55 17.51 8.12 -14.19
CA ALA A 55 17.65 9.19 -14.18
C ALA A 55 18.04 9.94 -15.10
N GLU A 56 18.15 10.34 -15.53
CA GLU A 56 18.40 10.94 -16.29
C GLU A 56 18.85 11.42 -16.39
#